data_61e4280b2245d25845c54705741189d0
#
_entry.id   61e4280b2245d25845c54705741189d0
#
_cell.length_a   1.000
_cell.length_b   1.000
_cell.length_c   1.000
_cell.angle_alpha   90.00
_cell.angle_beta   90.00
_cell.angle_gamma   90.00
#
_symmetry.space_group_name_H-M   'P 1'
#
loop_
_entity.id
_entity.type
_entity.pdbx_description
1 polymer ?
#
loop_
_entity_poly.entity_id
_entity_poly.type
_entity_poly.pdbx_seq_one_letter_code
_entity_poly.pdbx_strand_id
1 'polypeptide(L)'
;MKNKSGIAISFAVGAALMTSAAVQAQQIRLMTGPQGGAWYPLGGAIANIAGKAGINVQVLPGAGIANVRAVDGGKADMGFGNSISTVDGVAGREPFKEKATNVCNMATLYPQYFQIVVNADSGIRSLADAKGKPIAVQPRGNTAEFITQQALEVYGLKYTDMARVSYVSYTDAVSLMKDNNAQLFTLGTTVPASSIMDLASAREIRLLGVTDDKFEAIRKLNPGYTKLTIPAGSYPKQTEPVQAIGYATHLIARCDLNEDIVYKVLKGLAENNADLTAIASSMKETTVKVMATDTGVPMHKGAIRFFKEKGVM
;
A
#
# COMPACT_ATOMS: atom_id res chain seq x y z
N MET A 1 2.73 -94.95 -12.34
CA MET A 1 4.14 -94.61 -12.69
C MET A 1 4.14 -93.44 -13.62
N LYS A 2 5.06 -92.48 -13.39
CA LYS A 2 5.43 -91.22 -14.09
C LYS A 2 4.70 -89.95 -13.66
N ASN A 3 5.37 -89.31 -12.70
CA ASN A 3 5.26 -87.87 -12.40
C ASN A 3 5.58 -87.00 -13.61
N LYS A 4 4.85 -85.93 -13.78
CA LYS A 4 5.32 -84.77 -14.53
C LYS A 4 5.08 -83.53 -13.66
N SER A 5 6.17 -82.99 -13.13
CA SER A 5 6.26 -81.72 -12.46
C SER A 5 6.14 -80.56 -13.49
N GLY A 6 5.16 -79.68 -13.34
CA GLY A 6 5.03 -78.46 -14.11
C GLY A 6 5.53 -77.34 -13.24
N ILE A 7 6.59 -76.63 -13.70
CA ILE A 7 7.14 -75.40 -13.09
C ILE A 7 6.30 -74.28 -13.58
N ALA A 8 5.60 -73.61 -12.64
CA ALA A 8 4.92 -72.30 -12.92
C ALA A 8 5.92 -71.21 -12.68
N ILE A 9 6.27 -70.46 -13.74
CA ILE A 9 7.07 -69.21 -13.70
C ILE A 9 6.10 -68.08 -13.48
N SER A 10 6.10 -67.49 -12.28
CA SER A 10 5.35 -66.22 -11.98
C SER A 10 6.16 -65.04 -12.45
N PHE A 11 5.69 -64.42 -13.47
CA PHE A 11 6.15 -63.07 -13.87
C PHE A 11 5.52 -61.97 -12.94
N ALA A 12 6.31 -61.45 -12.00
CA ALA A 12 5.95 -60.29 -11.22
C ALA A 12 6.22 -59.01 -12.07
N VAL A 13 5.17 -58.45 -12.64
CA VAL A 13 5.26 -57.13 -13.28
C VAL A 13 5.22 -56.08 -12.19
N GLY A 14 6.37 -55.51 -11.84
CA GLY A 14 6.49 -54.36 -10.94
C GLY A 14 6.02 -53.10 -11.65
N ALA A 15 4.78 -52.64 -11.37
CA ALA A 15 4.31 -51.34 -11.78
C ALA A 15 4.98 -50.27 -10.91
N ALA A 16 6.01 -49.61 -11.43
CA ALA A 16 6.58 -48.39 -10.84
C ALA A 16 5.57 -47.25 -10.96
N LEU A 17 4.83 -47.00 -9.89
CA LEU A 17 4.02 -45.80 -9.73
C LEU A 17 4.96 -44.60 -9.61
N MET A 18 5.21 -43.92 -10.73
CA MET A 18 5.80 -42.59 -10.73
C MET A 18 4.77 -41.62 -10.16
N THR A 19 4.82 -41.37 -8.86
CA THR A 19 4.13 -40.24 -8.24
C THR A 19 4.81 -38.98 -8.70
N SER A 20 4.30 -38.36 -9.77
CA SER A 20 4.60 -36.99 -10.10
C SER A 20 4.07 -36.13 -8.94
N ALA A 21 4.96 -35.72 -8.02
CA ALA A 21 4.69 -34.68 -7.07
C ALA A 21 4.38 -33.41 -7.90
N ALA A 22 3.11 -33.10 -8.04
CA ALA A 22 2.73 -31.80 -8.56
C ALA A 22 3.36 -30.75 -7.62
N VAL A 23 4.40 -30.09 -8.10
CA VAL A 23 4.95 -28.92 -7.40
C VAL A 23 3.82 -27.90 -7.38
N GLN A 24 3.11 -27.86 -6.26
CA GLN A 24 2.06 -26.88 -6.04
C GLN A 24 2.75 -25.53 -6.08
N ALA A 25 2.52 -24.76 -7.15
CA ALA A 25 3.10 -23.43 -7.31
C ALA A 25 2.77 -22.63 -6.05
N GLN A 26 3.80 -22.17 -5.35
CA GLN A 26 3.66 -21.40 -4.11
C GLN A 26 2.76 -20.19 -4.39
N GLN A 27 1.63 -20.10 -3.71
CA GLN A 27 0.75 -18.95 -3.80
C GLN A 27 1.38 -17.77 -3.05
N ILE A 28 1.63 -16.69 -3.76
CA ILE A 28 2.20 -15.46 -3.23
C ILE A 28 1.09 -14.56 -2.70
N ARG A 29 1.17 -14.17 -1.44
CA ARG A 29 0.20 -13.30 -0.79
C ARG A 29 0.68 -11.85 -0.88
N LEU A 30 -0.11 -11.00 -1.58
CA LEU A 30 0.15 -9.56 -1.75
C LEU A 30 -0.85 -8.76 -0.91
N MET A 31 -0.36 -8.10 0.14
CA MET A 31 -1.14 -7.15 0.92
C MET A 31 -1.25 -5.82 0.19
N THR A 32 -2.46 -5.26 0.13
CA THR A 32 -2.76 -4.00 -0.56
C THR A 32 -3.17 -2.89 0.40
N GLY A 33 -4.24 -2.17 0.11
CA GLY A 33 -4.80 -1.09 0.91
C GLY A 33 -6.29 -1.24 1.16
N PRO A 34 -6.91 -0.26 1.81
CA PRO A 34 -8.34 -0.24 2.01
C PRO A 34 -9.09 -0.02 0.69
N GLN A 35 -10.34 -0.46 0.65
CA GLN A 35 -11.25 -0.16 -0.48
C GLN A 35 -11.40 1.36 -0.67
N GLY A 36 -11.53 1.79 -1.92
CA GLY A 36 -11.55 3.20 -2.32
C GLY A 36 -10.17 3.84 -2.45
N GLY A 37 -9.09 3.12 -2.14
CA GLY A 37 -7.70 3.52 -2.37
C GLY A 37 -7.11 2.90 -3.64
N ALA A 38 -6.04 3.51 -4.17
CA ALA A 38 -5.38 3.07 -5.40
C ALA A 38 -4.68 1.70 -5.28
N TRP A 39 -4.25 1.29 -4.10
CA TRP A 39 -3.50 0.05 -3.93
C TRP A 39 -4.32 -1.22 -4.20
N TYR A 40 -5.62 -1.19 -3.89
CA TYR A 40 -6.45 -2.37 -4.07
C TYR A 40 -6.59 -2.76 -5.56
N PRO A 41 -7.01 -1.86 -6.47
CA PRO A 41 -7.06 -2.18 -7.90
C PRO A 41 -5.67 -2.39 -8.52
N LEU A 42 -4.62 -1.66 -8.08
CA LEU A 42 -3.25 -1.90 -8.52
C LEU A 42 -2.76 -3.30 -8.12
N GLY A 43 -3.12 -3.79 -6.93
CA GLY A 43 -2.80 -5.15 -6.50
C GLY A 43 -3.39 -6.21 -7.44
N GLY A 44 -4.62 -6.01 -7.89
CA GLY A 44 -5.26 -6.85 -8.91
C GLY A 44 -4.50 -6.87 -10.24
N ALA A 45 -4.06 -5.70 -10.72
CA ALA A 45 -3.26 -5.59 -11.93
C ALA A 45 -1.88 -6.27 -11.78
N ILE A 46 -1.21 -6.08 -10.65
CA ILE A 46 0.07 -6.76 -10.34
C ILE A 46 -0.13 -8.27 -10.33
N ALA A 47 -1.22 -8.78 -9.75
CA ALA A 47 -1.52 -10.20 -9.76
C ALA A 47 -1.71 -10.74 -11.19
N ASN A 48 -2.43 -10.01 -12.05
CA ASN A 48 -2.59 -10.37 -13.46
C ASN A 48 -1.25 -10.39 -14.22
N ILE A 49 -0.42 -9.37 -14.01
CA ILE A 49 0.92 -9.27 -14.63
C ILE A 49 1.80 -10.44 -14.16
N ALA A 50 1.84 -10.72 -12.87
CA ALA A 50 2.59 -11.82 -12.29
C ALA A 50 2.07 -13.19 -12.80
N GLY A 51 0.76 -13.33 -12.96
CA GLY A 51 0.12 -14.52 -13.54
C GLY A 51 0.61 -14.85 -14.95
N LYS A 52 0.84 -13.83 -15.79
CA LYS A 52 1.44 -14.02 -17.14
C LYS A 52 2.87 -14.59 -17.06
N ALA A 53 3.58 -14.37 -15.94
CA ALA A 53 4.91 -14.92 -15.68
C ALA A 53 4.88 -16.25 -14.89
N GLY A 54 3.71 -16.87 -14.72
CA GLY A 54 3.51 -18.13 -14.02
C GLY A 54 3.53 -18.02 -12.49
N ILE A 55 3.36 -16.81 -11.93
CA ILE A 55 3.33 -16.56 -10.48
C ILE A 55 1.87 -16.38 -10.05
N ASN A 56 1.37 -17.31 -9.21
CA ASN A 56 0.03 -17.18 -8.64
C ASN A 56 0.04 -16.20 -7.47
N VAL A 57 -0.63 -15.05 -7.60
CA VAL A 57 -0.69 -14.01 -6.56
C VAL A 57 -2.10 -13.88 -6.03
N GLN A 58 -2.25 -14.05 -4.72
CA GLN A 58 -3.47 -13.77 -3.97
C GLN A 58 -3.42 -12.34 -3.46
N VAL A 59 -4.38 -11.52 -3.85
CA VAL A 59 -4.53 -10.13 -3.39
C VAL A 59 -5.33 -10.11 -2.09
N LEU A 60 -4.78 -9.47 -1.08
CA LEU A 60 -5.39 -9.34 0.24
C LEU A 60 -5.58 -7.86 0.58
N PRO A 61 -6.68 -7.49 1.26
CA PRO A 61 -6.82 -6.14 1.79
C PRO A 61 -5.75 -5.88 2.86
N GLY A 62 -5.35 -4.62 3.00
CA GLY A 62 -4.29 -4.27 3.92
C GLY A 62 -4.26 -2.80 4.29
N ALA A 63 -3.16 -2.41 4.91
CA ALA A 63 -2.89 -1.05 5.33
C ALA A 63 -1.39 -0.89 5.59
N GLY A 64 -0.80 0.27 5.29
CA GLY A 64 0.66 0.45 5.22
C GLY A 64 1.45 -0.14 6.39
N ILE A 65 1.14 0.23 7.64
CA ILE A 65 1.81 -0.29 8.84
C ILE A 65 1.51 -1.78 9.05
N ALA A 66 0.26 -2.19 8.82
CA ALA A 66 -0.15 -3.59 8.97
C ALA A 66 0.55 -4.49 7.94
N ASN A 67 0.79 -4.00 6.72
CA ASN A 67 1.49 -4.72 5.66
C ASN A 67 2.95 -5.00 6.05
N VAL A 68 3.64 -3.99 6.61
CA VAL A 68 5.01 -4.16 7.12
C VAL A 68 5.06 -5.28 8.17
N ARG A 69 4.14 -5.26 9.14
CA ARG A 69 4.04 -6.30 10.17
C ARG A 69 3.69 -7.68 9.60
N ALA A 70 2.81 -7.72 8.59
CA ALA A 70 2.40 -8.97 7.95
C ALA A 70 3.53 -9.59 7.13
N VAL A 71 4.30 -8.78 6.41
CA VAL A 71 5.47 -9.21 5.63
C VAL A 71 6.56 -9.70 6.58
N ASP A 72 6.93 -8.90 7.59
CA ASP A 72 7.95 -9.27 8.58
C ASP A 72 7.62 -10.58 9.30
N GLY A 73 6.37 -10.73 9.73
CA GLY A 73 5.88 -11.94 10.42
C GLY A 73 5.54 -13.13 9.51
N GLY A 74 5.83 -13.06 8.20
CA GLY A 74 5.57 -14.14 7.25
C GLY A 74 4.09 -14.42 6.96
N LYS A 75 3.18 -13.52 7.37
CA LYS A 75 1.74 -13.61 7.06
C LYS A 75 1.41 -13.16 5.65
N ALA A 76 2.31 -12.41 5.02
CA ALA A 76 2.28 -12.03 3.62
C ALA A 76 3.68 -12.19 3.02
N ASP A 77 3.75 -12.33 1.70
CA ASP A 77 5.02 -12.50 0.99
C ASP A 77 5.47 -11.19 0.36
N MET A 78 4.51 -10.38 -0.07
CA MET A 78 4.69 -9.03 -0.62
C MET A 78 3.63 -8.09 -0.05
N GLY A 79 3.86 -6.79 -0.17
CA GLY A 79 2.88 -5.77 0.21
C GLY A 79 3.17 -4.41 -0.39
N PHE A 80 2.15 -3.58 -0.48
CA PHE A 80 2.35 -2.16 -0.62
C PHE A 80 2.79 -1.57 0.72
N GLY A 81 3.74 -0.67 0.68
CA GLY A 81 4.24 0.07 1.83
C GLY A 81 4.28 1.57 1.57
N ASN A 82 4.37 2.31 2.65
CA ASN A 82 4.71 3.72 2.64
C ASN A 82 6.14 3.86 3.15
N SER A 83 7.00 4.58 2.44
CA SER A 83 8.41 4.72 2.79
C SER A 83 8.62 5.08 4.27
N ILE A 84 7.85 6.05 4.77
CA ILE A 84 7.91 6.50 6.17
C ILE A 84 7.61 5.37 7.17
N SER A 85 6.54 4.59 6.94
CA SER A 85 6.16 3.51 7.87
C SER A 85 7.10 2.33 7.78
N THR A 86 7.64 2.02 6.60
CA THR A 86 8.57 0.89 6.45
C THR A 86 9.92 1.21 7.08
N VAL A 87 10.41 2.44 6.91
CA VAL A 87 11.64 2.92 7.58
C VAL A 87 11.46 2.90 9.10
N ASP A 88 10.29 3.32 9.62
CA ASP A 88 10.01 3.21 11.06
C ASP A 88 9.97 1.75 11.52
N GLY A 89 9.40 0.85 10.71
CA GLY A 89 9.37 -0.58 10.98
C GLY A 89 10.76 -1.19 11.09
N VAL A 90 11.63 -0.98 10.11
CA VAL A 90 12.99 -1.55 10.13
C VAL A 90 13.88 -0.90 11.20
N ALA A 91 13.58 0.33 11.60
CA ALA A 91 14.26 1.01 12.68
C ALA A 91 13.70 0.66 14.08
N GLY A 92 12.52 0.04 14.17
CA GLY A 92 11.81 -0.25 15.43
C GLY A 92 11.29 1.00 16.13
N ARG A 93 10.91 2.04 15.34
CA ARG A 93 10.31 3.27 15.87
C ARG A 93 8.78 3.17 15.91
N GLU A 94 8.14 4.01 16.72
CA GLU A 94 6.67 4.12 16.73
C GLU A 94 6.09 4.21 15.30
N PRO A 95 5.01 3.47 15.01
CA PRO A 95 4.19 2.68 15.92
C PRO A 95 4.62 1.20 16.06
N PHE A 96 5.85 0.85 15.68
CA PHE A 96 6.41 -0.48 15.84
C PHE A 96 7.09 -0.59 17.22
N LYS A 97 6.89 -1.74 17.88
CA LYS A 97 7.52 -2.02 19.19
C LYS A 97 8.90 -2.66 19.04
N GLU A 98 9.11 -3.34 17.92
CA GLU A 98 10.31 -4.09 17.59
C GLU A 98 10.71 -3.81 16.13
N LYS A 99 11.98 -4.04 15.81
CA LYS A 99 12.49 -3.89 14.45
C LYS A 99 11.92 -4.97 13.54
N ALA A 100 11.41 -4.56 12.39
CA ALA A 100 11.11 -5.48 11.32
C ALA A 100 12.43 -5.92 10.65
N THR A 101 12.75 -7.21 10.73
CA THR A 101 14.03 -7.78 10.29
C THR A 101 13.93 -8.52 8.95
N ASN A 102 12.71 -8.85 8.51
CA ASN A 102 12.46 -9.58 7.27
C ASN A 102 11.60 -8.77 6.28
N VAL A 103 11.87 -7.48 6.15
CA VAL A 103 11.21 -6.58 5.19
C VAL A 103 12.24 -5.92 4.30
N CYS A 104 12.14 -6.15 3.00
CA CYS A 104 13.00 -5.58 1.97
C CYS A 104 12.19 -4.76 0.98
N ASN A 105 12.77 -3.66 0.46
CA ASN A 105 12.21 -2.87 -0.63
C ASN A 105 12.32 -3.64 -1.95
N MET A 106 11.23 -3.71 -2.71
CA MET A 106 11.25 -4.21 -4.08
C MET A 106 11.41 -3.07 -5.09
N ALA A 107 10.57 -2.03 -4.96
CA ALA A 107 10.58 -0.88 -5.86
C ALA A 107 9.85 0.30 -5.25
N THR A 108 10.38 1.50 -5.42
CA THR A 108 9.66 2.76 -5.21
C THR A 108 8.73 3.00 -6.41
N LEU A 109 7.49 3.43 -6.17
CA LEU A 109 6.50 3.61 -7.23
C LEU A 109 6.19 5.08 -7.50
N TYR A 110 5.44 5.71 -6.62
CA TYR A 110 4.95 7.07 -6.82
C TYR A 110 4.72 7.78 -5.48
N PRO A 111 4.63 9.11 -5.47
CA PRO A 111 4.29 9.86 -4.26
C PRO A 111 2.84 9.65 -3.85
N GLN A 112 2.59 9.60 -2.54
CA GLN A 112 1.26 9.68 -1.94
C GLN A 112 1.07 11.00 -1.24
N TYR A 113 -0.19 11.42 -1.21
CA TYR A 113 -0.65 12.64 -0.59
C TYR A 113 -1.54 12.32 0.61
N PHE A 114 -1.17 12.76 1.78
CA PHE A 114 -2.11 12.79 2.89
C PHE A 114 -3.05 13.98 2.70
N GLN A 115 -4.32 13.67 2.52
CA GLN A 115 -5.36 14.62 2.19
C GLN A 115 -6.36 14.74 3.34
N ILE A 116 -6.76 15.95 3.67
CA ILE A 116 -7.74 16.27 4.70
C ILE A 116 -8.94 16.91 3.99
N VAL A 117 -10.08 16.23 4.02
CA VAL A 117 -11.29 16.61 3.30
C VAL A 117 -12.38 16.94 4.30
N VAL A 118 -13.09 18.05 4.10
CA VAL A 118 -14.22 18.46 4.93
C VAL A 118 -15.45 18.75 4.06
N ASN A 119 -16.66 18.55 4.61
CA ASN A 119 -17.85 19.12 4.02
C ASN A 119 -17.75 20.65 4.04
N ALA A 120 -18.03 21.32 2.94
CA ALA A 120 -17.85 22.76 2.81
C ALA A 120 -18.68 23.56 3.82
N ASP A 121 -19.83 23.04 4.22
CA ASP A 121 -20.78 23.58 5.19
C ASP A 121 -20.46 23.25 6.66
N SER A 122 -19.42 22.42 6.94
CA SER A 122 -19.05 22.00 8.29
C SER A 122 -18.54 23.12 9.20
N GLY A 123 -18.16 24.27 8.62
CA GLY A 123 -17.49 25.37 9.32
C GLY A 123 -16.00 25.12 9.58
N ILE A 124 -15.46 23.95 9.24
CA ILE A 124 -14.04 23.60 9.45
C ILE A 124 -13.19 24.30 8.37
N ARG A 125 -12.26 25.15 8.78
CA ARG A 125 -11.32 25.88 7.90
C ARG A 125 -9.87 25.46 8.11
N SER A 126 -9.58 24.88 9.28
CA SER A 126 -8.29 24.37 9.71
C SER A 126 -8.51 23.06 10.47
N LEU A 127 -7.47 22.23 10.59
CA LEU A 127 -7.57 21.01 11.41
C LEU A 127 -7.85 21.33 12.89
N ALA A 128 -7.48 22.53 13.37
CA ALA A 128 -7.81 22.99 14.72
C ALA A 128 -9.33 23.08 14.96
N ASP A 129 -10.13 23.35 13.92
CA ASP A 129 -11.58 23.47 14.02
C ASP A 129 -12.29 22.11 14.10
N ALA A 130 -11.53 21.00 14.01
CA ALA A 130 -12.08 19.65 14.12
C ALA A 130 -12.52 19.29 15.55
N LYS A 131 -12.15 20.07 16.57
CA LYS A 131 -12.57 19.87 17.96
C LYS A 131 -14.09 19.81 18.07
N GLY A 132 -14.59 18.75 18.72
CA GLY A 132 -16.03 18.52 18.89
C GLY A 132 -16.77 18.09 17.61
N LYS A 133 -16.07 17.81 16.51
CA LYS A 133 -16.69 17.35 15.25
C LYS A 133 -16.58 15.83 15.11
N PRO A 134 -17.55 15.17 14.44
CA PRO A 134 -17.41 13.77 14.07
C PRO A 134 -16.44 13.64 12.87
N ILE A 135 -15.47 12.76 12.97
CA ILE A 135 -14.47 12.51 11.94
C ILE A 135 -14.42 11.05 11.51
N ALA A 136 -14.05 10.82 10.25
CA ALA A 136 -13.77 9.51 9.70
C ALA A 136 -12.27 9.36 9.40
N VAL A 137 -11.68 8.27 9.90
CA VAL A 137 -10.28 7.92 9.72
C VAL A 137 -10.17 6.46 9.33
N GLN A 138 -8.99 6.01 8.90
CA GLN A 138 -8.78 4.63 8.52
C GLN A 138 -8.67 3.72 9.74
N PRO A 139 -8.87 2.40 9.58
CA PRO A 139 -8.63 1.43 10.65
C PRO A 139 -7.21 1.55 11.21
N ARG A 140 -7.06 1.24 12.50
CA ARG A 140 -5.75 1.23 13.16
C ARG A 140 -4.76 0.30 12.45
N GLY A 141 -3.51 0.77 12.33
CA GLY A 141 -2.50 0.08 11.53
C GLY A 141 -2.43 0.56 10.08
N ASN A 142 -3.27 1.54 9.70
CA ASN A 142 -3.12 2.27 8.45
C ASN A 142 -2.16 3.46 8.66
N THR A 143 -1.27 3.68 7.70
CA THR A 143 -0.32 4.81 7.76
C THR A 143 -1.03 6.16 7.81
N ALA A 144 -2.10 6.36 7.04
CA ALA A 144 -2.83 7.62 7.04
C ALA A 144 -3.59 7.86 8.37
N GLU A 145 -4.02 6.80 9.06
CA GLU A 145 -4.55 6.93 10.43
C GLU A 145 -3.47 7.44 11.39
N PHE A 146 -2.26 6.87 11.32
CA PHE A 146 -1.13 7.32 12.13
C PHE A 146 -0.73 8.77 11.82
N ILE A 147 -0.70 9.16 10.53
CA ILE A 147 -0.47 10.56 10.14
C ILE A 147 -1.56 11.48 10.69
N THR A 148 -2.82 11.00 10.73
CA THR A 148 -3.93 11.77 11.32
C THR A 148 -3.71 12.05 12.80
N GLN A 149 -3.23 11.06 13.56
CA GLN A 149 -2.87 11.27 14.97
C GLN A 149 -1.79 12.34 15.11
N GLN A 150 -0.70 12.21 14.35
CA GLN A 150 0.40 13.17 14.38
C GLN A 150 -0.04 14.58 13.94
N ALA A 151 -0.88 14.67 12.90
CA ALA A 151 -1.42 15.94 12.44
C ALA A 151 -2.29 16.58 13.53
N LEU A 152 -3.21 15.86 14.14
CA LEU A 152 -4.02 16.36 15.25
C LEU A 152 -3.13 16.85 16.40
N GLU A 153 -2.11 16.08 16.80
CA GLU A 153 -1.18 16.45 17.87
C GLU A 153 -0.45 17.77 17.59
N VAL A 154 0.02 17.99 16.36
CA VAL A 154 0.67 19.23 15.96
C VAL A 154 -0.29 20.43 16.02
N TYR A 155 -1.60 20.20 15.88
CA TYR A 155 -2.64 21.21 16.07
C TYR A 155 -3.16 21.27 17.54
N GLY A 156 -2.51 20.56 18.46
CA GLY A 156 -2.88 20.53 19.89
C GLY A 156 -4.15 19.74 20.20
N LEU A 157 -4.52 18.78 19.33
CA LEU A 157 -5.73 17.97 19.43
C LEU A 157 -5.39 16.48 19.57
N LYS A 158 -6.34 15.72 20.10
CA LYS A 158 -6.32 14.26 20.19
C LYS A 158 -7.66 13.71 19.71
N TYR A 159 -7.74 12.41 19.43
CA TYR A 159 -9.02 11.77 19.10
C TYR A 159 -10.08 11.92 20.16
N THR A 160 -9.69 12.04 21.42
CA THR A 160 -10.60 12.30 22.56
C THR A 160 -11.26 13.69 22.51
N ASP A 161 -10.73 14.62 21.72
CA ASP A 161 -11.31 15.96 21.54
C ASP A 161 -12.39 15.97 20.45
N MET A 162 -12.56 14.86 19.70
CA MET A 162 -13.56 14.72 18.65
C MET A 162 -14.90 14.26 19.23
N ALA A 163 -16.03 14.69 18.65
CA ALA A 163 -17.35 14.18 19.05
C ALA A 163 -17.48 12.67 18.81
N ARG A 164 -16.87 12.20 17.71
CA ARG A 164 -16.81 10.78 17.34
C ARG A 164 -15.66 10.56 16.37
N VAL A 165 -14.97 9.42 16.50
CA VAL A 165 -13.97 8.94 15.54
C VAL A 165 -14.47 7.61 14.97
N SER A 166 -14.71 7.56 13.65
CA SER A 166 -15.10 6.35 12.92
C SER A 166 -13.89 5.77 12.21
N TYR A 167 -13.48 4.56 12.58
CA TYR A 167 -12.36 3.84 12.00
C TYR A 167 -12.87 2.93 10.87
N VAL A 168 -12.85 3.41 9.63
CA VAL A 168 -13.55 2.77 8.49
C VAL A 168 -12.72 2.82 7.21
N SER A 169 -13.14 2.05 6.17
CA SER A 169 -12.56 2.13 4.84
C SER A 169 -12.78 3.51 4.20
N TYR A 170 -12.08 3.83 3.12
CA TYR A 170 -12.31 5.09 2.39
C TYR A 170 -13.73 5.17 1.82
N THR A 171 -14.27 4.05 1.33
CA THR A 171 -15.64 3.97 0.82
C THR A 171 -16.68 4.25 1.91
N ASP A 172 -16.51 3.63 3.09
CA ASP A 172 -17.42 3.86 4.22
C ASP A 172 -17.28 5.28 4.77
N ALA A 173 -16.05 5.84 4.80
CA ALA A 173 -15.84 7.24 5.19
C ALA A 173 -16.58 8.20 4.25
N VAL A 174 -16.56 7.95 2.94
CA VAL A 174 -17.35 8.72 1.96
C VAL A 174 -18.85 8.64 2.27
N SER A 175 -19.38 7.46 2.58
CA SER A 175 -20.79 7.30 2.97
C SER A 175 -21.10 8.10 4.23
N LEU A 176 -20.26 8.03 5.27
CA LEU A 176 -20.46 8.83 6.49
C LEU A 176 -20.43 10.34 6.21
N MET A 177 -19.56 10.80 5.30
CA MET A 177 -19.51 12.21 4.90
C MET A 177 -20.76 12.63 4.12
N LYS A 178 -21.23 11.80 3.18
CA LYS A 178 -22.46 12.05 2.41
C LYS A 178 -23.67 12.20 3.32
N ASP A 179 -23.76 11.36 4.36
CA ASP A 179 -24.86 11.33 5.32
C ASP A 179 -24.69 12.34 6.47
N ASN A 180 -23.63 13.17 6.42
CA ASN A 180 -23.25 14.12 7.46
C ASN A 180 -22.99 13.47 8.85
N ASN A 181 -22.72 12.18 8.87
CA ASN A 181 -22.30 11.40 10.03
C ASN A 181 -20.80 11.57 10.34
N ALA A 182 -20.03 12.11 9.40
CA ALA A 182 -18.71 12.65 9.57
C ALA A 182 -18.62 14.01 8.85
N GLN A 183 -17.82 14.93 9.37
CA GLN A 183 -17.63 16.27 8.79
C GLN A 183 -16.21 16.49 8.30
N LEU A 184 -15.30 15.61 8.68
CA LEU A 184 -13.91 15.56 8.24
C LEU A 184 -13.53 14.11 7.95
N PHE A 185 -12.80 13.93 6.87
CA PHE A 185 -12.25 12.65 6.43
C PHE A 185 -10.78 12.82 6.05
N THR A 186 -9.92 11.95 6.52
CA THR A 186 -8.50 11.91 6.15
C THR A 186 -8.18 10.67 5.33
N LEU A 187 -7.28 10.79 4.38
CA LEU A 187 -6.81 9.64 3.60
C LEU A 187 -5.40 9.88 3.06
N GLY A 188 -4.69 8.80 2.80
CA GLY A 188 -3.37 8.80 2.15
C GLY A 188 -3.43 8.00 0.86
N THR A 189 -3.43 8.68 -0.29
CA THR A 189 -3.52 8.04 -1.60
C THR A 189 -3.04 8.99 -2.71
N THR A 190 -3.25 8.61 -3.96
CA THR A 190 -2.95 9.43 -5.15
C THR A 190 -3.85 10.65 -5.28
N VAL A 191 -3.48 11.58 -6.15
CA VAL A 191 -4.30 12.71 -6.58
C VAL A 191 -4.51 12.59 -8.10
N PRO A 192 -5.77 12.70 -8.61
CA PRO A 192 -7.02 12.71 -7.84
C PRO A 192 -7.33 11.35 -7.21
N ALA A 193 -7.99 11.37 -6.04
CA ALA A 193 -8.48 10.17 -5.34
C ALA A 193 -9.91 9.86 -5.76
N SER A 194 -10.20 8.62 -6.16
CA SER A 194 -11.56 8.19 -6.56
C SER A 194 -12.59 8.40 -5.45
N SER A 195 -12.22 8.13 -4.20
CA SER A 195 -13.07 8.36 -3.04
C SER A 195 -13.43 9.84 -2.83
N ILE A 196 -12.49 10.76 -3.06
CA ILE A 196 -12.78 12.20 -2.98
C ILE A 196 -13.64 12.64 -4.17
N MET A 197 -13.40 12.12 -5.37
CA MET A 197 -14.25 12.39 -6.55
C MET A 197 -15.68 11.93 -6.31
N ASP A 198 -15.87 10.73 -5.74
CA ASP A 198 -17.19 10.21 -5.39
C ASP A 198 -17.89 11.08 -4.33
N LEU A 199 -17.18 11.52 -3.28
CA LEU A 199 -17.73 12.44 -2.30
C LEU A 199 -18.13 13.79 -2.95
N ALA A 200 -17.24 14.35 -3.77
CA ALA A 200 -17.44 15.64 -4.43
C ALA A 200 -18.60 15.63 -5.45
N SER A 201 -18.97 14.45 -5.98
CA SER A 201 -20.14 14.31 -6.86
C SER A 201 -21.47 14.48 -6.12
N ALA A 202 -21.51 14.21 -4.82
CA ALA A 202 -22.71 14.25 -4.00
C ALA A 202 -22.74 15.43 -3.01
N ARG A 203 -21.59 15.97 -2.66
CA ARG A 203 -21.46 17.07 -1.68
C ARG A 203 -20.43 18.09 -2.12
N GLU A 204 -20.62 19.34 -1.71
CA GLU A 204 -19.57 20.34 -1.79
C GLU A 204 -18.53 20.09 -0.70
N ILE A 205 -17.26 20.01 -1.11
CA ILE A 205 -16.13 19.70 -0.24
C ILE A 205 -15.10 20.81 -0.24
N ARG A 206 -14.23 20.79 0.76
CA ARG A 206 -13.00 21.57 0.82
C ARG A 206 -11.85 20.68 1.24
N LEU A 207 -10.70 20.85 0.60
CA LEU A 207 -9.43 20.32 1.08
C LEU A 207 -8.84 21.30 2.09
N LEU A 208 -8.31 20.79 3.19
CA LEU A 208 -7.55 21.59 4.14
C LEU A 208 -6.06 21.44 3.85
N GLY A 209 -5.39 22.57 3.67
CA GLY A 209 -3.93 22.61 3.55
C GLY A 209 -3.25 22.54 4.92
N VAL A 210 -2.00 22.11 4.90
CA VAL A 210 -1.11 22.12 6.06
C VAL A 210 -0.16 23.31 5.91
N THR A 211 -0.14 24.22 6.88
CA THR A 211 0.75 25.39 6.87
C THR A 211 2.21 25.00 7.05
N ASP A 212 3.13 25.86 6.65
CA ASP A 212 4.57 25.56 6.68
C ASP A 212 5.08 25.24 8.09
N ASP A 213 4.64 26.00 9.09
CA ASP A 213 4.98 25.76 10.50
C ASP A 213 4.48 24.38 10.99
N LYS A 214 3.27 24.00 10.60
CA LYS A 214 2.68 22.69 10.92
C LYS A 214 3.36 21.55 10.17
N PHE A 215 3.72 21.79 8.91
CA PHE A 215 4.49 20.81 8.14
C PHE A 215 5.86 20.56 8.77
N GLU A 216 6.59 21.62 9.14
CA GLU A 216 7.90 21.48 9.80
C GLU A 216 7.79 20.78 11.17
N ALA A 217 6.70 21.01 11.92
CA ALA A 217 6.45 20.31 13.16
C ALA A 217 6.22 18.80 12.93
N ILE A 218 5.43 18.42 11.92
CA ILE A 218 5.21 17.01 11.54
C ILE A 218 6.51 16.37 11.05
N ARG A 219 7.30 17.08 10.23
CA ARG A 219 8.58 16.59 9.70
C ARG A 219 9.61 16.27 10.80
N LYS A 220 9.55 16.97 11.95
CA LYS A 220 10.37 16.63 13.12
C LYS A 220 10.00 15.26 13.72
N LEU A 221 8.76 14.81 13.58
CA LEU A 221 8.32 13.49 14.04
C LEU A 221 8.82 12.37 13.12
N ASN A 222 8.86 12.61 11.80
CA ASN A 222 9.42 11.70 10.83
C ASN A 222 10.05 12.47 9.66
N PRO A 223 11.39 12.46 9.50
CA PRO A 223 12.08 13.20 8.43
C PRO A 223 11.74 12.72 7.00
N GLY A 224 11.12 11.55 6.85
CA GLY A 224 10.67 11.01 5.56
C GLY A 224 9.44 11.71 4.97
N TYR A 225 8.76 12.57 5.75
CA TYR A 225 7.69 13.39 5.21
C TYR A 225 8.23 14.44 4.24
N THR A 226 7.55 14.58 3.11
CA THR A 226 7.85 15.57 2.07
C THR A 226 6.68 16.53 1.89
N LYS A 227 6.98 17.77 1.51
CA LYS A 227 5.96 18.76 1.16
C LYS A 227 5.54 18.52 -0.29
N LEU A 228 4.26 18.26 -0.50
CA LEU A 228 3.66 18.10 -1.81
C LEU A 228 2.52 19.13 -2.00
N THR A 229 2.24 19.45 -3.25
CA THR A 229 1.12 20.33 -3.62
C THR A 229 0.09 19.54 -4.41
N ILE A 230 -1.16 19.54 -3.96
CA ILE A 230 -2.31 19.09 -4.73
C ILE A 230 -2.62 20.22 -5.73
N PRO A 231 -2.47 19.98 -7.05
CA PRO A 231 -2.71 21.03 -8.04
C PRO A 231 -4.14 21.56 -8.02
N ALA A 232 -4.33 22.82 -8.35
CA ALA A 232 -5.66 23.38 -8.59
C ALA A 232 -6.39 22.57 -9.66
N GLY A 233 -7.70 22.41 -9.53
CA GLY A 233 -8.53 21.64 -10.46
C GLY A 233 -8.40 20.12 -10.32
N SER A 234 -7.68 19.60 -9.31
CA SER A 234 -7.63 18.15 -9.02
C SER A 234 -8.99 17.60 -8.62
N TYR A 235 -9.85 18.41 -8.02
CA TYR A 235 -11.21 18.07 -7.61
C TYR A 235 -12.22 19.13 -8.01
N PRO A 236 -13.52 18.80 -8.14
CA PRO A 236 -14.58 19.74 -8.46
C PRO A 236 -14.56 20.96 -7.51
N LYS A 237 -14.65 22.16 -8.07
CA LYS A 237 -14.63 23.45 -7.35
C LYS A 237 -13.36 23.78 -6.55
N GLN A 238 -12.31 22.96 -6.64
CA GLN A 238 -11.02 23.28 -6.05
C GLN A 238 -10.23 24.17 -7.01
N THR A 239 -10.29 25.48 -6.80
CA THR A 239 -9.66 26.50 -7.68
C THR A 239 -8.21 26.82 -7.32
N GLU A 240 -7.80 26.54 -6.08
CA GLU A 240 -6.48 26.86 -5.57
C GLU A 240 -5.67 25.60 -5.29
N PRO A 241 -4.33 25.66 -5.44
CA PRO A 241 -3.47 24.56 -5.02
C PRO A 241 -3.53 24.39 -3.49
N VAL A 242 -3.37 23.16 -3.01
CA VAL A 242 -3.42 22.83 -1.58
C VAL A 242 -2.14 22.13 -1.16
N GLN A 243 -1.44 22.68 -0.16
CA GLN A 243 -0.26 22.03 0.42
C GLN A 243 -0.66 20.81 1.23
N ALA A 244 -0.02 19.66 0.96
CA ALA A 244 -0.26 18.39 1.62
C ALA A 244 1.04 17.78 2.15
N ILE A 245 0.90 16.85 3.09
CA ILE A 245 1.99 15.99 3.54
C ILE A 245 2.15 14.86 2.51
N GLY A 246 3.37 14.65 2.02
CA GLY A 246 3.72 13.62 1.07
C GLY A 246 4.66 12.56 1.64
N TYR A 247 4.68 11.41 0.98
CA TYR A 247 5.61 10.30 1.20
C TYR A 247 5.58 9.36 -0.02
N ALA A 248 6.53 8.42 -0.13
CA ALA A 248 6.56 7.52 -1.29
C ALA A 248 5.75 6.25 -1.03
N THR A 249 5.02 5.80 -2.06
CA THR A 249 4.54 4.43 -2.18
C THR A 249 5.69 3.55 -2.65
N HIS A 250 5.81 2.35 -2.08
CA HIS A 250 6.73 1.34 -2.57
C HIS A 250 6.14 -0.07 -2.43
N LEU A 251 6.72 -1.03 -3.15
CA LEU A 251 6.46 -2.44 -2.92
C LEU A 251 7.53 -3.00 -2.00
N ILE A 252 7.10 -3.78 -1.02
CA ILE A 252 7.94 -4.51 -0.09
C ILE A 252 7.73 -6.01 -0.25
N ALA A 253 8.74 -6.79 0.09
CA ALA A 253 8.67 -8.24 0.18
C ALA A 253 9.41 -8.72 1.42
N ARG A 254 9.15 -9.98 1.82
CA ARG A 254 10.05 -10.67 2.72
C ARG A 254 11.43 -10.73 2.10
N CYS A 255 12.49 -10.46 2.88
CA CYS A 255 13.86 -10.48 2.37
C CYS A 255 14.29 -11.90 1.90
N ASP A 256 13.67 -12.94 2.45
CA ASP A 256 13.89 -14.35 2.11
C ASP A 256 12.95 -14.89 1.01
N LEU A 257 12.11 -14.03 0.40
CA LEU A 257 11.31 -14.42 -0.77
C LEU A 257 12.24 -14.79 -1.93
N ASN A 258 11.84 -15.77 -2.73
CA ASN A 258 12.63 -16.21 -3.88
C ASN A 258 12.97 -15.05 -4.83
N GLU A 259 14.26 -14.91 -5.18
CA GLU A 259 14.78 -13.83 -6.00
C GLU A 259 14.15 -13.77 -7.41
N ASP A 260 13.86 -14.93 -8.01
CA ASP A 260 13.24 -15.01 -9.33
C ASP A 260 11.81 -14.50 -9.34
N ILE A 261 11.07 -14.70 -8.25
CA ILE A 261 9.71 -14.16 -8.10
C ILE A 261 9.76 -12.65 -8.11
N VAL A 262 10.60 -12.03 -7.27
CA VAL A 262 10.73 -10.58 -7.19
C VAL A 262 11.23 -9.99 -8.51
N TYR A 263 12.24 -10.59 -9.12
CA TYR A 263 12.75 -10.18 -10.43
C TYR A 263 11.66 -10.19 -11.50
N LYS A 264 10.89 -11.29 -11.63
CA LYS A 264 9.82 -11.43 -12.63
C LYS A 264 8.68 -10.43 -12.40
N VAL A 265 8.30 -10.21 -11.14
CA VAL A 265 7.30 -9.20 -10.79
C VAL A 265 7.76 -7.82 -11.24
N LEU A 266 8.98 -7.40 -10.91
CA LEU A 266 9.52 -6.08 -11.29
C LEU A 266 9.66 -5.92 -12.80
N LYS A 267 10.12 -6.96 -13.49
CA LYS A 267 10.17 -6.97 -14.96
C LYS A 267 8.77 -6.77 -15.54
N GLY A 268 7.79 -7.51 -15.05
CA GLY A 268 6.40 -7.39 -15.49
C GLY A 268 5.84 -5.99 -15.24
N LEU A 269 6.11 -5.38 -14.08
CA LEU A 269 5.68 -4.00 -13.77
C LEU A 269 6.29 -2.99 -14.75
N ALA A 270 7.58 -3.09 -15.02
CA ALA A 270 8.27 -2.18 -15.93
C ALA A 270 7.76 -2.31 -17.40
N GLU A 271 7.46 -3.53 -17.83
CA GLU A 271 6.97 -3.82 -19.19
C GLU A 271 5.49 -3.49 -19.39
N ASN A 272 4.67 -3.43 -18.31
CA ASN A 272 3.23 -3.18 -18.38
C ASN A 272 2.83 -1.88 -17.64
N ASN A 273 3.72 -0.89 -17.57
CA ASN A 273 3.46 0.36 -16.84
C ASN A 273 2.25 1.14 -17.40
N ALA A 274 1.94 1.01 -18.69
CA ALA A 274 0.76 1.63 -19.30
C ALA A 274 -0.55 1.11 -18.70
N ASP A 275 -0.68 -0.19 -18.47
CA ASP A 275 -1.85 -0.81 -17.87
C ASP A 275 -2.01 -0.35 -16.41
N LEU A 276 -0.92 -0.23 -15.68
CA LEU A 276 -0.90 0.29 -14.30
C LEU A 276 -1.28 1.78 -14.25
N THR A 277 -0.82 2.56 -15.23
CA THR A 277 -1.15 3.99 -15.37
C THR A 277 -2.64 4.21 -15.64
N ALA A 278 -3.28 3.32 -16.40
CA ALA A 278 -4.73 3.38 -16.64
C ALA A 278 -5.55 3.21 -15.34
N ILE A 279 -5.00 2.51 -14.33
CA ILE A 279 -5.63 2.30 -13.02
C ILE A 279 -5.32 3.46 -12.07
N ALA A 280 -4.06 3.91 -12.05
CA ALA A 280 -3.61 5.01 -11.23
C ALA A 280 -2.64 5.89 -12.04
N SER A 281 -3.09 7.08 -12.42
CA SER A 281 -2.33 8.01 -13.27
C SER A 281 -0.95 8.37 -12.70
N SER A 282 -0.78 8.30 -11.38
CA SER A 282 0.50 8.48 -10.68
C SER A 282 1.57 7.44 -11.06
N MET A 283 1.17 6.27 -11.58
CA MET A 283 2.11 5.27 -12.11
C MET A 283 2.84 5.74 -13.38
N LYS A 284 2.34 6.78 -14.07
CA LYS A 284 2.96 7.31 -15.28
C LYS A 284 4.44 7.67 -15.11
N GLU A 285 4.81 8.19 -13.94
CA GLU A 285 6.18 8.60 -13.63
C GLU A 285 7.03 7.48 -13.02
N THR A 286 6.46 6.29 -12.83
CA THR A 286 7.16 5.12 -12.26
C THR A 286 8.04 4.48 -13.32
N THR A 287 9.17 5.13 -13.62
CA THR A 287 10.23 4.60 -14.49
C THR A 287 11.10 3.60 -13.72
N VAL A 288 11.88 2.79 -14.44
CA VAL A 288 12.84 1.85 -13.79
C VAL A 288 13.83 2.60 -12.88
N LYS A 289 14.22 3.82 -13.24
CA LYS A 289 15.06 4.68 -12.40
C LYS A 289 14.35 5.09 -11.10
N VAL A 290 13.06 5.44 -11.16
CA VAL A 290 12.24 5.74 -9.97
C VAL A 290 12.08 4.48 -9.12
N MET A 291 11.83 3.32 -9.74
CA MET A 291 11.72 2.05 -9.03
C MET A 291 12.96 1.71 -8.21
N ALA A 292 14.15 2.09 -8.68
CA ALA A 292 15.44 1.86 -8.00
C ALA A 292 15.76 2.88 -6.90
N THR A 293 14.88 3.87 -6.64
CA THR A 293 15.12 4.89 -5.62
C THR A 293 15.24 4.26 -4.23
N ASP A 294 16.32 4.61 -3.53
CA ASP A 294 16.53 4.20 -2.14
C ASP A 294 15.48 4.86 -1.22
N THR A 295 14.84 4.05 -0.41
CA THR A 295 13.84 4.49 0.58
C THR A 295 14.38 4.37 2.02
N GLY A 296 15.66 4.02 2.21
CA GLY A 296 16.22 3.70 3.52
C GLY A 296 15.81 2.32 4.05
N VAL A 297 15.22 1.47 3.20
CA VAL A 297 14.87 0.09 3.50
C VAL A 297 15.78 -0.83 2.69
N PRO A 298 16.36 -1.90 3.27
CA PRO A 298 17.21 -2.83 2.53
C PRO A 298 16.56 -3.31 1.23
N MET A 299 17.30 -3.25 0.12
CA MET A 299 16.78 -3.68 -1.18
C MET A 299 16.78 -5.19 -1.30
N HIS A 300 15.71 -5.79 -1.82
CA HIS A 300 15.61 -7.23 -2.05
C HIS A 300 16.61 -7.69 -3.14
N LYS A 301 17.23 -8.85 -2.97
CA LYS A 301 18.24 -9.37 -3.89
C LYS A 301 17.74 -9.50 -5.34
N GLY A 302 16.50 -9.97 -5.54
CA GLY A 302 15.87 -10.03 -6.87
C GLY A 302 15.65 -8.65 -7.50
N ALA A 303 15.40 -7.61 -6.68
CA ALA A 303 15.31 -6.23 -7.14
C ALA A 303 16.69 -5.70 -7.54
N ILE A 304 17.72 -5.92 -6.74
CA ILE A 304 19.10 -5.56 -7.08
C ILE A 304 19.51 -6.18 -8.42
N ARG A 305 19.22 -7.47 -8.64
CA ARG A 305 19.49 -8.15 -9.91
C ARG A 305 18.79 -7.45 -11.08
N PHE A 306 17.51 -7.15 -10.95
CA PHE A 306 16.72 -6.46 -11.97
C PHE A 306 17.28 -5.07 -12.29
N PHE A 307 17.56 -4.26 -11.26
CA PHE A 307 18.05 -2.89 -11.48
C PHE A 307 19.48 -2.83 -12.05
N LYS A 308 20.35 -3.77 -11.67
CA LYS A 308 21.68 -3.92 -12.29
C LYS A 308 21.57 -4.29 -13.78
N GLU A 309 20.70 -5.23 -14.14
CA GLU A 309 20.44 -5.58 -15.55
C GLU A 309 19.95 -4.37 -16.36
N LYS A 310 19.15 -3.48 -15.74
CA LYS A 310 18.65 -2.25 -16.36
C LYS A 310 19.64 -1.08 -16.33
N GLY A 311 20.79 -1.23 -15.72
CA GLY A 311 21.83 -0.20 -15.64
C GLY A 311 21.45 1.03 -14.80
N VAL A 312 20.57 0.86 -13.81
CA VAL A 312 20.13 1.96 -12.91
C VAL A 312 20.64 1.80 -11.48
N MET A 313 21.42 0.74 -11.23
CA MET A 313 22.09 0.47 -9.94
C MET A 313 23.50 -0.07 -10.18
#